data_b26aa13b303db25e7659c1a1684042aa
#
_entry.id   b26aa13b303db25e7659c1a1684042aa
#
_cell.length_a   1.000
_cell.length_b   1.000
_cell.length_c   1.000
_cell.angle_alpha   90.00
_cell.angle_beta   90.00
_cell.angle_gamma   90.00
#
_symmetry.space_group_name_H-M   'P 1'
#
loop_
_entity.id
_entity.type
_entity.pdbx_description
1 polymer ?
#
loop_
_entity_poly.entity_id
_entity_poly.type
_entity_poly.pdbx_seq_one_letter_code
_entity_poly.pdbx_strand_id
1 'polypeptide(L)'
;MTDFNQPTKSYRTFVLILLTIVYGFNFIDRQIVGILAPFIQEDLSLTNTELGLLIGLAFAVFYTTVAIPIAWLADRYNRVNILSIALATWSGFTALTGLATNFVQIGLARMGVGIGEAGGSPPSHSIISDMYPKEERASALGVYAMGIPIGVMAAYFVTAALIGTSSDDVNWRKIFVFLGVSGILLAIIVKLVIREPVRGAMEFNDQKEITKPPFVESLKT
;
A
#
# COMPACT_ATOMS: atom_id res chain seq x y z
N MET A 1 -26.82 -0.89 27.75
CA MET A 1 -25.40 -0.58 27.54
C MET A 1 -24.79 -1.82 26.93
N THR A 2 -24.68 -1.84 25.62
CA THR A 2 -24.02 -2.96 24.91
C THR A 2 -22.52 -2.78 25.09
N ASP A 3 -21.90 -3.68 25.88
CA ASP A 3 -20.45 -3.80 25.96
C ASP A 3 -19.92 -4.02 24.52
N PHE A 4 -19.50 -2.95 23.86
CA PHE A 4 -18.69 -3.06 22.68
C PHE A 4 -17.38 -3.71 23.10
N ASN A 5 -17.24 -4.98 22.78
CA ASN A 5 -16.08 -5.78 23.10
C ASN A 5 -14.85 -5.13 22.42
N GLN A 6 -14.21 -4.19 23.13
CA GLN A 6 -13.04 -3.48 22.63
C GLN A 6 -11.97 -4.52 22.28
N PRO A 7 -11.31 -4.38 21.14
CA PRO A 7 -10.27 -5.33 20.75
C PRO A 7 -9.18 -5.38 21.82
N THR A 8 -8.75 -6.58 22.21
CA THR A 8 -7.70 -6.76 23.22
C THR A 8 -6.43 -6.02 22.83
N LYS A 9 -5.65 -5.59 23.82
CA LYS A 9 -4.39 -4.86 23.57
C LYS A 9 -3.45 -5.66 22.63
N SER A 10 -3.36 -6.98 22.82
CA SER A 10 -2.56 -7.86 21.96
C SER A 10 -3.04 -7.86 20.51
N TYR A 11 -4.35 -7.89 20.28
CA TYR A 11 -4.91 -7.86 18.94
C TYR A 11 -4.68 -6.50 18.25
N ARG A 12 -4.84 -5.38 18.98
CA ARG A 12 -4.54 -4.04 18.44
C ARG A 12 -3.07 -3.93 18.01
N THR A 13 -2.15 -4.39 18.84
CA THR A 13 -0.71 -4.40 18.51
C THR A 13 -0.41 -5.30 17.31
N PHE A 14 -1.02 -6.47 17.25
CA PHE A 14 -0.86 -7.38 16.11
C PHE A 14 -1.35 -6.74 14.80
N VAL A 15 -2.54 -6.12 14.80
CA VAL A 15 -3.07 -5.41 13.61
C VAL A 15 -2.15 -4.26 13.22
N LEU A 16 -1.64 -3.48 14.18
CA LEU A 16 -0.71 -2.39 13.91
C LEU A 16 0.58 -2.89 13.23
N ILE A 17 1.16 -3.97 13.74
CA ILE A 17 2.36 -4.58 13.13
C ILE A 17 2.04 -5.04 11.70
N LEU A 18 0.90 -5.70 11.49
CA LEU A 18 0.51 -6.16 10.16
C LEU A 18 0.30 -4.99 9.18
N LEU A 19 -0.35 -3.91 9.62
CA LEU A 19 -0.49 -2.69 8.80
C LEU A 19 0.86 -2.02 8.53
N THR A 20 1.79 -2.04 9.48
CA THR A 20 3.17 -1.55 9.30
C THR A 20 3.91 -2.39 8.24
N ILE A 21 3.73 -3.72 8.25
CA ILE A 21 4.28 -4.61 7.22
C ILE A 21 3.69 -4.28 5.85
N VAL A 22 2.37 -4.09 5.74
CA VAL A 22 1.71 -3.70 4.49
C VAL A 22 2.26 -2.36 3.98
N TYR A 23 2.47 -1.41 4.88
CA TYR A 23 3.04 -0.11 4.50
C TYR A 23 4.50 -0.22 4.08
N GLY A 24 5.29 -1.06 4.76
CA GLY A 24 6.65 -1.40 4.34
C GLY A 24 6.67 -2.05 2.95
N PHE A 25 5.74 -2.95 2.68
CA PHE A 25 5.61 -3.60 1.38
C PHE A 25 5.32 -2.61 0.25
N ASN A 26 4.48 -1.61 0.50
CA ASN A 26 4.23 -0.50 -0.42
C ASN A 26 5.52 0.27 -0.75
N PHE A 27 6.38 0.53 0.25
CA PHE A 27 7.66 1.21 0.03
C PHE A 27 8.71 0.33 -0.65
N ILE A 28 8.68 -1.00 -0.45
CA ILE A 28 9.50 -1.93 -1.25
C ILE A 28 9.18 -1.77 -2.73
N ASP A 29 7.90 -1.81 -3.10
CA ASP A 29 7.45 -1.70 -4.49
C ASP A 29 7.88 -0.37 -5.14
N ARG A 30 7.84 0.73 -4.40
CA ARG A 30 8.28 2.04 -4.90
C ARG A 30 9.79 2.08 -5.13
N GLN A 31 10.57 1.55 -4.20
CA GLN A 31 12.03 1.61 -4.27
C GLN A 31 12.63 0.66 -5.28
N ILE A 32 12.04 -0.52 -5.43
CA ILE A 32 12.62 -1.56 -6.25
C ILE A 32 12.71 -1.17 -7.74
N VAL A 33 11.78 -0.37 -8.22
CA VAL A 33 11.80 0.13 -9.61
C VAL A 33 13.02 1.02 -9.83
N GLY A 34 13.32 1.92 -8.89
CA GLY A 34 14.50 2.77 -8.96
C GLY A 34 15.81 1.98 -8.87
N ILE A 35 15.86 0.97 -8.00
CA ILE A 35 17.03 0.09 -7.83
C ILE A 35 17.29 -0.74 -9.10
N LEU A 36 16.23 -1.25 -9.73
CA LEU A 36 16.31 -2.10 -10.92
C LEU A 36 16.27 -1.29 -12.24
N ALA A 37 16.15 0.03 -12.17
CA ALA A 37 16.04 0.93 -13.32
C ALA A 37 17.11 0.69 -14.41
N PRO A 38 18.41 0.56 -14.09
CA PRO A 38 19.43 0.32 -15.12
C PRO A 38 19.20 -1.00 -15.89
N PHE A 39 18.83 -2.08 -15.19
CA PHE A 39 18.58 -3.39 -15.80
C PHE A 39 17.32 -3.40 -16.66
N ILE A 40 16.25 -2.68 -16.23
CA ILE A 40 15.01 -2.50 -17.00
C ILE A 40 15.30 -1.68 -18.27
N GLN A 41 16.10 -0.62 -18.13
CA GLN A 41 16.46 0.26 -19.23
C GLN A 41 17.23 -0.49 -20.32
N GLU A 42 18.23 -1.27 -19.93
CA GLU A 42 19.06 -2.05 -20.86
C GLU A 42 18.23 -3.12 -21.57
N ASP A 43 17.47 -3.91 -20.83
CA ASP A 43 16.71 -5.05 -21.35
C ASP A 43 15.55 -4.63 -22.28
N LEU A 44 14.87 -3.52 -21.97
CA LEU A 44 13.78 -2.98 -22.80
C LEU A 44 14.22 -1.87 -23.76
N SER A 45 15.53 -1.58 -23.81
CA SER A 45 16.13 -0.51 -24.66
C SER A 45 15.42 0.85 -24.48
N LEU A 46 15.13 1.23 -23.22
CA LEU A 46 14.40 2.46 -22.91
C LEU A 46 15.30 3.69 -22.99
N THR A 47 14.72 4.80 -23.47
CA THR A 47 15.34 6.10 -23.35
C THR A 47 15.30 6.62 -21.92
N ASN A 48 16.17 7.59 -21.58
CA ASN A 48 16.16 8.22 -20.25
C ASN A 48 14.82 8.91 -19.94
N THR A 49 14.15 9.42 -20.95
CA THR A 49 12.82 10.05 -20.81
C THR A 49 11.76 9.01 -20.45
N GLU A 50 11.73 7.88 -21.15
CA GLU A 50 10.80 6.77 -20.84
C GLU A 50 11.03 6.23 -19.45
N LEU A 51 12.29 6.03 -19.06
CA LEU A 51 12.65 5.58 -17.72
C LEU A 51 12.17 6.59 -16.65
N GLY A 52 12.39 7.88 -16.85
CA GLY A 52 11.92 8.93 -15.96
C GLY A 52 10.39 8.96 -15.82
N LEU A 53 9.67 8.73 -16.92
CA LEU A 53 8.21 8.61 -16.91
C LEU A 53 7.73 7.41 -16.08
N LEU A 54 8.41 6.26 -16.20
CA LEU A 54 8.05 5.04 -15.46
C LEU A 54 8.27 5.17 -13.96
N ILE A 55 9.42 5.74 -13.54
CA ILE A 55 9.78 5.85 -12.13
C ILE A 55 8.91 6.90 -11.42
N GLY A 56 8.58 7.99 -12.09
CA GLY A 56 7.95 9.16 -11.48
C GLY A 56 6.51 9.39 -11.93
N LEU A 57 6.34 9.93 -13.13
CA LEU A 57 5.10 10.56 -13.55
C LEU A 57 3.94 9.56 -13.73
N ALA A 58 4.21 8.43 -14.37
CA ALA A 58 3.18 7.41 -14.61
C ALA A 58 2.54 6.89 -13.33
N PHE A 59 3.35 6.69 -12.29
CA PHE A 59 2.88 6.29 -10.97
C PHE A 59 2.18 7.45 -10.23
N ALA A 60 2.83 8.63 -10.14
CA ALA A 60 2.39 9.72 -9.29
C ALA A 60 1.02 10.28 -9.69
N VAL A 61 0.75 10.42 -10.98
CA VAL A 61 -0.52 10.96 -11.50
C VAL A 61 -1.69 10.05 -11.09
N PHE A 62 -1.56 8.75 -11.31
CA PHE A 62 -2.64 7.81 -10.97
C PHE A 62 -2.80 7.64 -9.48
N TYR A 63 -1.70 7.56 -8.72
CA TYR A 63 -1.72 7.50 -7.26
C TYR A 63 -2.47 8.69 -6.66
N THR A 64 -2.13 9.92 -7.04
CA THR A 64 -2.73 11.13 -6.46
C THR A 64 -4.18 11.33 -6.87
N THR A 65 -4.51 11.06 -8.14
CA THR A 65 -5.87 11.23 -8.66
C THR A 65 -6.84 10.24 -8.02
N VAL A 66 -6.41 8.99 -7.86
CA VAL A 66 -7.26 7.90 -7.34
C VAL A 66 -7.32 7.90 -5.81
N ALA A 67 -6.35 8.51 -5.12
CA ALA A 67 -6.33 8.60 -3.65
C ALA A 67 -7.59 9.28 -3.09
N ILE A 68 -8.09 10.34 -3.75
CA ILE A 68 -9.28 11.08 -3.32
C ILE A 68 -10.54 10.21 -3.35
N PRO A 69 -10.93 9.58 -4.48
CA PRO A 69 -12.10 8.71 -4.49
C PRO A 69 -11.97 7.49 -3.57
N ILE A 70 -10.76 6.93 -3.40
CA ILE A 70 -10.56 5.80 -2.50
C ILE A 70 -10.70 6.23 -1.03
N ALA A 71 -10.19 7.40 -0.64
CA ALA A 71 -10.43 7.93 0.70
C ALA A 71 -11.93 8.08 0.98
N TRP A 72 -12.70 8.61 0.04
CA TRP A 72 -14.14 8.70 0.14
C TRP A 72 -14.84 7.33 0.25
N LEU A 73 -14.37 6.31 -0.49
CA LEU A 73 -14.85 4.94 -0.37
C LEU A 73 -14.51 4.35 1.02
N ALA A 74 -13.30 4.61 1.53
CA ALA A 74 -12.87 4.14 2.84
C ALA A 74 -13.73 4.71 3.99
N ASP A 75 -14.31 5.90 3.81
CA ASP A 75 -15.23 6.48 4.78
C ASP A 75 -16.62 5.81 4.78
N ARG A 76 -16.99 5.08 3.75
CA ARG A 76 -18.35 4.53 3.58
C ARG A 76 -18.40 3.01 3.63
N TYR A 77 -17.39 2.34 3.13
CA TYR A 77 -17.36 0.90 2.97
C TYR A 77 -16.35 0.25 3.94
N ASN A 78 -16.38 -1.06 4.02
CA ASN A 78 -15.47 -1.84 4.85
C ASN A 78 -14.01 -1.59 4.45
N ARG A 79 -13.24 -1.01 5.38
CA ARG A 79 -11.86 -0.54 5.17
C ARG A 79 -10.89 -1.70 4.97
N VAL A 80 -11.14 -2.82 5.66
CA VAL A 80 -10.32 -4.03 5.51
C VAL A 80 -10.48 -4.60 4.10
N ASN A 81 -11.71 -4.57 3.56
CA ASN A 81 -11.93 -4.99 2.17
C ASN A 81 -11.20 -4.09 1.18
N ILE A 82 -11.33 -2.77 1.35
CA ILE A 82 -10.67 -1.79 0.48
C ILE A 82 -9.15 -2.00 0.52
N LEU A 83 -8.56 -2.10 1.71
CA LEU A 83 -7.13 -2.33 1.88
C LEU A 83 -6.68 -3.65 1.24
N SER A 84 -7.41 -4.73 1.45
CA SER A 84 -7.06 -6.05 0.90
C SER A 84 -7.16 -6.08 -0.63
N ILE A 85 -8.21 -5.48 -1.21
CA ILE A 85 -8.38 -5.38 -2.66
C ILE A 85 -7.29 -4.47 -3.24
N ALA A 86 -7.02 -3.34 -2.61
CA ALA A 86 -5.95 -2.42 -3.00
C ALA A 86 -4.59 -3.13 -3.02
N LEU A 87 -4.25 -3.83 -1.92
CA LEU A 87 -3.01 -4.60 -1.81
C LEU A 87 -2.92 -5.71 -2.87
N ALA A 88 -3.99 -6.46 -3.10
CA ALA A 88 -4.02 -7.48 -4.15
C ALA A 88 -3.86 -6.86 -5.55
N THR A 89 -4.49 -5.70 -5.79
CA THR A 89 -4.43 -4.99 -7.07
C THR A 89 -3.01 -4.52 -7.37
N TRP A 90 -2.38 -3.74 -6.45
CA TRP A 90 -1.03 -3.27 -6.73
C TRP A 90 -0.03 -4.42 -6.84
N SER A 91 -0.16 -5.45 -5.98
CA SER A 91 0.72 -6.63 -6.04
C SER A 91 0.56 -7.42 -7.35
N GLY A 92 -0.68 -7.54 -7.85
CA GLY A 92 -0.94 -8.13 -9.15
C GLY A 92 -0.27 -7.34 -10.28
N PHE A 93 -0.38 -6.00 -10.28
CA PHE A 93 0.31 -5.17 -11.25
C PHE A 93 1.83 -5.16 -11.06
N THR A 94 2.34 -5.32 -9.84
CA THR A 94 3.77 -5.54 -9.59
C THR A 94 4.23 -6.85 -10.24
N ALA A 95 3.49 -7.95 -10.10
CA ALA A 95 3.81 -9.18 -10.81
C ALA A 95 3.77 -9.01 -12.33
N LEU A 96 2.76 -8.30 -12.86
CA LEU A 96 2.65 -7.98 -14.29
C LEU A 96 3.81 -7.12 -14.80
N THR A 97 4.37 -6.24 -13.96
CA THR A 97 5.60 -5.50 -14.29
C THR A 97 6.73 -6.45 -14.67
N GLY A 98 6.87 -7.58 -13.94
CA GLY A 98 7.88 -8.61 -14.25
C GLY A 98 7.63 -9.37 -15.56
N LEU A 99 6.44 -9.29 -16.13
CA LEU A 99 6.07 -9.92 -17.41
C LEU A 99 6.13 -8.96 -18.61
N ALA A 100 6.42 -7.69 -18.37
CA ALA A 100 6.45 -6.66 -19.41
C ALA A 100 7.62 -6.88 -20.39
N THR A 101 7.36 -6.71 -21.68
CA THR A 101 8.31 -6.86 -22.77
C THR A 101 8.60 -5.57 -23.54
N ASN A 102 7.90 -4.47 -23.17
CA ASN A 102 8.06 -3.16 -23.81
C ASN A 102 7.62 -2.03 -22.88
N PHE A 103 7.95 -0.78 -23.27
CA PHE A 103 7.62 0.42 -22.51
C PHE A 103 6.13 0.56 -22.17
N VAL A 104 5.25 0.27 -23.13
CA VAL A 104 3.80 0.46 -22.93
C VAL A 104 3.28 -0.50 -21.84
N GLN A 105 3.69 -1.76 -21.89
CA GLN A 105 3.26 -2.77 -20.91
C GLN A 105 3.74 -2.43 -19.51
N ILE A 106 5.03 -2.07 -19.36
CA ILE A 106 5.56 -1.72 -18.04
C ILE A 106 4.94 -0.41 -17.53
N GLY A 107 4.67 0.56 -18.42
CA GLY A 107 3.98 1.80 -18.09
C GLY A 107 2.55 1.57 -17.57
N LEU A 108 1.76 0.75 -18.27
CA LEU A 108 0.41 0.39 -17.83
C LEU A 108 0.43 -0.37 -16.49
N ALA A 109 1.39 -1.28 -16.31
CA ALA A 109 1.56 -1.98 -15.04
C ALA A 109 1.87 -0.99 -13.90
N ARG A 110 2.76 -0.02 -14.09
CA ARG A 110 3.09 1.01 -13.10
C ARG A 110 1.91 1.94 -12.78
N MET A 111 1.08 2.28 -13.78
CA MET A 111 -0.18 3.00 -13.55
C MET A 111 -1.12 2.18 -12.65
N GLY A 112 -1.27 0.88 -12.93
CA GLY A 112 -2.07 -0.03 -12.13
C GLY A 112 -1.56 -0.19 -10.69
N VAL A 113 -0.23 -0.23 -10.49
CA VAL A 113 0.39 -0.20 -9.15
C VAL A 113 -0.01 1.10 -8.44
N GLY A 114 0.11 2.28 -9.08
CA GLY A 114 -0.27 3.56 -8.50
C GLY A 114 -1.74 3.61 -8.08
N ILE A 115 -2.65 3.09 -8.90
CA ILE A 115 -4.08 2.97 -8.58
C ILE A 115 -4.30 2.10 -7.34
N GLY A 116 -3.67 0.94 -7.28
CA GLY A 116 -3.79 0.03 -6.15
C GLY A 116 -3.21 0.62 -4.86
N GLU A 117 -2.01 1.19 -4.90
CA GLU A 117 -1.34 1.76 -3.73
C GLU A 117 -2.08 2.95 -3.11
N ALA A 118 -2.85 3.69 -3.90
CA ALA A 118 -3.70 4.78 -3.40
C ALA A 118 -4.71 4.30 -2.34
N GLY A 119 -5.08 3.01 -2.36
CA GLY A 119 -5.97 2.39 -1.38
C GLY A 119 -5.29 1.86 -0.11
N GLY A 120 -4.00 2.08 0.07
CA GLY A 120 -3.25 1.56 1.23
C GLY A 120 -3.38 2.44 2.48
N SER A 121 -2.98 3.70 2.39
CA SER A 121 -2.86 4.60 3.55
C SER A 121 -4.19 5.07 4.15
N PRO A 122 -5.21 5.53 3.37
CA PRO A 122 -6.43 6.06 3.96
C PRO A 122 -7.17 5.04 4.85
N PRO A 123 -7.44 3.79 4.40
CA PRO A 123 -8.10 2.82 5.25
C PRO A 123 -7.23 2.39 6.44
N SER A 124 -5.91 2.30 6.29
CA SER A 124 -5.00 1.94 7.39
C SER A 124 -5.02 2.97 8.51
N HIS A 125 -4.94 4.26 8.19
CA HIS A 125 -5.03 5.34 9.18
C HIS A 125 -6.38 5.33 9.89
N SER A 126 -7.48 5.12 9.16
CA SER A 126 -8.81 5.05 9.74
C SER A 126 -8.97 3.84 10.67
N ILE A 127 -8.45 2.66 10.30
CA ILE A 127 -8.45 1.45 11.17
C ILE A 127 -7.66 1.72 12.45
N ILE A 128 -6.47 2.31 12.37
CA ILE A 128 -5.63 2.63 13.53
C ILE A 128 -6.36 3.63 14.44
N SER A 129 -6.99 4.65 13.88
CA SER A 129 -7.71 5.66 14.65
C SER A 129 -8.89 5.11 15.44
N ASP A 130 -9.55 4.07 14.94
CA ASP A 130 -10.67 3.40 15.62
C ASP A 130 -10.22 2.32 16.61
N MET A 131 -8.97 1.85 16.52
CA MET A 131 -8.41 0.86 17.43
C MET A 131 -7.66 1.48 18.61
N TYR A 132 -7.16 2.71 18.47
CA TYR A 132 -6.32 3.34 19.49
C TYR A 132 -6.98 4.59 20.05
N PRO A 133 -7.02 4.76 21.40
CA PRO A 133 -7.52 5.96 22.04
C PRO A 133 -6.67 7.19 21.64
N LYS A 134 -7.22 8.39 21.80
CA LYS A 134 -6.58 9.64 21.35
C LYS A 134 -5.16 9.80 21.89
N GLU A 135 -4.93 9.38 23.13
CA GLU A 135 -3.65 9.48 23.85
C GLU A 135 -2.56 8.57 23.26
N GLU A 136 -2.95 7.40 22.73
CA GLU A 136 -2.04 6.40 22.15
C GLU A 136 -1.93 6.51 20.61
N ARG A 137 -2.86 7.23 19.96
CA ARG A 137 -2.99 7.28 18.48
C ARG A 137 -1.75 7.80 17.79
N ALA A 138 -1.14 8.87 18.32
CA ALA A 138 0.08 9.44 17.74
C ALA A 138 1.24 8.44 17.75
N SER A 139 1.39 7.70 18.86
CA SER A 139 2.42 6.64 18.97
C SER A 139 2.14 5.49 18.00
N ALA A 140 0.88 5.05 17.89
CA ALA A 140 0.50 3.99 16.94
C ALA A 140 0.77 4.40 15.49
N LEU A 141 0.43 5.64 15.10
CA LEU A 141 0.74 6.15 13.77
C LEU A 141 2.24 6.30 13.53
N GLY A 142 3.01 6.63 14.58
CA GLY A 142 4.48 6.62 14.53
C GLY A 142 5.04 5.23 14.24
N VAL A 143 4.52 4.19 14.90
CA VAL A 143 4.90 2.79 14.61
C VAL A 143 4.52 2.40 13.19
N TYR A 144 3.32 2.75 12.74
CA TYR A 144 2.89 2.52 11.35
C TYR A 144 3.85 3.17 10.34
N ALA A 145 4.26 4.42 10.61
CA ALA A 145 5.19 5.16 9.75
C ALA A 145 6.59 4.53 9.68
N MET A 146 7.00 3.70 10.66
CA MET A 146 8.23 2.93 10.58
C MET A 146 8.24 1.94 9.40
N GLY A 147 7.09 1.61 8.84
CA GLY A 147 6.99 0.87 7.59
C GLY A 147 7.79 1.52 6.46
N ILE A 148 7.90 2.86 6.42
CA ILE A 148 8.66 3.58 5.38
C ILE A 148 10.15 3.19 5.39
N PRO A 149 10.93 3.52 6.43
CA PRO A 149 12.36 3.20 6.43
C PRO A 149 12.62 1.68 6.40
N ILE A 150 11.78 0.88 7.04
CA ILE A 150 11.89 -0.58 7.00
C ILE A 150 11.69 -1.09 5.56
N GLY A 151 10.68 -0.60 4.85
CA GLY A 151 10.41 -0.97 3.46
C GLY A 151 11.53 -0.55 2.51
N VAL A 152 12.04 0.68 2.66
CA VAL A 152 13.19 1.17 1.89
C VAL A 152 14.41 0.27 2.10
N MET A 153 14.77 -0.02 3.36
CA MET A 153 15.87 -0.93 3.67
C MET A 153 15.63 -2.34 3.09
N ALA A 154 14.43 -2.88 3.29
CA ALA A 154 14.08 -4.21 2.80
C ALA A 154 14.18 -4.30 1.27
N ALA A 155 13.86 -3.24 0.52
CA ALA A 155 14.01 -3.22 -0.93
C ALA A 155 15.47 -3.48 -1.36
N TYR A 156 16.43 -2.87 -0.70
CA TYR A 156 17.85 -3.11 -0.99
C TYR A 156 18.27 -4.52 -0.62
N PHE A 157 17.88 -5.03 0.55
CA PHE A 157 18.23 -6.38 0.98
C PHE A 157 17.59 -7.45 0.10
N VAL A 158 16.31 -7.31 -0.25
CA VAL A 158 15.60 -8.24 -1.14
C VAL A 158 16.27 -8.24 -2.53
N THR A 159 16.59 -7.07 -3.05
CA THR A 159 17.27 -6.94 -4.33
C THR A 159 18.65 -7.62 -4.27
N ALA A 160 19.45 -7.32 -3.27
CA ALA A 160 20.78 -7.93 -3.11
C ALA A 160 20.73 -9.46 -2.97
N ALA A 161 19.74 -9.98 -2.22
CA ALA A 161 19.57 -11.43 -2.03
C ALA A 161 19.12 -12.15 -3.31
N LEU A 162 18.31 -11.50 -4.15
CA LEU A 162 17.76 -12.10 -5.37
C LEU A 162 18.64 -11.88 -6.61
N ILE A 163 19.49 -10.84 -6.61
CA ILE A 163 20.50 -10.61 -7.68
C ILE A 163 21.68 -11.55 -7.52
N GLY A 164 22.03 -11.94 -6.28
CA GLY A 164 23.22 -12.76 -6.00
C GLY A 164 24.53 -11.97 -6.14
N THR A 165 25.66 -12.69 -6.24
CA THR A 165 27.00 -12.08 -6.28
C THR A 165 27.51 -11.77 -7.70
N SER A 166 26.80 -12.18 -8.75
CA SER A 166 27.18 -11.91 -10.14
C SER A 166 26.22 -10.91 -10.77
N SER A 167 26.75 -9.75 -11.14
CA SER A 167 26.01 -8.65 -11.79
C SER A 167 25.57 -8.97 -13.23
N ASP A 168 26.08 -10.05 -13.82
CA ASP A 168 25.92 -10.31 -15.26
C ASP A 168 24.60 -10.98 -15.64
N ASP A 169 23.79 -11.43 -14.66
CA ASP A 169 22.52 -12.14 -14.90
C ASP A 169 21.38 -11.68 -13.99
N VAL A 170 21.22 -10.35 -13.82
CA VAL A 170 20.14 -9.81 -13.00
C VAL A 170 18.78 -10.01 -13.67
N ASN A 171 18.06 -11.03 -13.23
CA ASN A 171 16.70 -11.25 -13.69
C ASN A 171 15.69 -10.40 -12.91
N TRP A 172 15.61 -9.10 -13.26
CA TRP A 172 14.70 -8.14 -12.65
C TRP A 172 13.23 -8.59 -12.71
N ARG A 173 12.84 -9.35 -13.75
CA ARG A 173 11.48 -9.87 -13.90
C ARG A 173 11.09 -10.82 -12.76
N LYS A 174 11.99 -11.73 -12.38
CA LYS A 174 11.74 -12.65 -11.25
C LYS A 174 11.52 -11.92 -9.94
N ILE A 175 12.21 -10.80 -9.73
CA ILE A 175 12.08 -9.99 -8.51
C ILE A 175 10.67 -9.39 -8.44
N PHE A 176 10.17 -8.81 -9.52
CA PHE A 176 8.81 -8.26 -9.57
C PHE A 176 7.74 -9.33 -9.40
N VAL A 177 7.89 -10.49 -10.06
CA VAL A 177 6.95 -11.62 -9.90
C VAL A 177 6.96 -12.12 -8.45
N PHE A 178 8.13 -12.29 -7.84
CA PHE A 178 8.26 -12.72 -6.44
C PHE A 178 7.57 -11.74 -5.49
N LEU A 179 7.81 -10.45 -5.63
CA LEU A 179 7.17 -9.42 -4.82
C LEU A 179 5.66 -9.40 -5.02
N GLY A 180 5.21 -9.42 -6.27
CA GLY A 180 3.78 -9.39 -6.55
C GLY A 180 3.04 -10.60 -5.97
N VAL A 181 3.58 -11.81 -6.10
CA VAL A 181 3.01 -13.02 -5.49
C VAL A 181 3.01 -12.92 -3.96
N SER A 182 4.12 -12.49 -3.36
CA SER A 182 4.21 -12.30 -1.91
C SER A 182 3.19 -11.27 -1.39
N GLY A 183 2.97 -10.18 -2.13
CA GLY A 183 1.98 -9.17 -1.77
C GLY A 183 0.53 -9.67 -1.90
N ILE A 184 0.21 -10.51 -2.90
CA ILE A 184 -1.10 -11.17 -2.99
C ILE A 184 -1.34 -12.08 -1.78
N LEU A 185 -0.34 -12.86 -1.36
CA LEU A 185 -0.44 -13.67 -0.15
C LEU A 185 -0.66 -12.79 1.09
N LEU A 186 0.05 -11.67 1.20
CA LEU A 186 -0.14 -10.71 2.28
C LEU A 186 -1.56 -10.12 2.26
N ALA A 187 -2.14 -9.84 1.08
CA ALA A 187 -3.52 -9.35 0.95
C ALA A 187 -4.54 -10.37 1.49
N ILE A 188 -4.33 -11.65 1.23
CA ILE A 188 -5.17 -12.72 1.77
C ILE A 188 -5.05 -12.76 3.30
N ILE A 189 -3.84 -12.67 3.85
CA ILE A 189 -3.62 -12.64 5.30
C ILE A 189 -4.35 -11.45 5.92
N VAL A 190 -4.18 -10.24 5.37
CA VAL A 190 -4.87 -9.02 5.82
C VAL A 190 -6.38 -9.24 5.85
N LYS A 191 -6.95 -9.78 4.77
CA LYS A 191 -8.37 -10.03 4.66
C LYS A 191 -8.91 -11.04 5.68
N LEU A 192 -8.15 -12.08 5.98
CA LEU A 192 -8.60 -13.15 6.87
C LEU A 192 -8.42 -12.80 8.35
N VAL A 193 -7.42 -12.00 8.66
CA VAL A 193 -6.98 -11.79 10.05
C VAL A 193 -7.50 -10.49 10.63
N ILE A 194 -7.55 -9.40 9.85
CA ILE A 194 -8.04 -8.12 10.35
C ILE A 194 -9.57 -8.12 10.32
N ARG A 195 -10.17 -7.88 11.48
CA ARG A 195 -11.61 -7.63 11.61
C ARG A 195 -11.87 -6.15 11.50
N GLU A 196 -12.90 -5.77 10.74
CA GLU A 196 -13.31 -4.36 10.59
C GLU A 196 -13.66 -3.77 11.96
N PRO A 197 -12.93 -2.74 12.45
CA PRO A 197 -13.27 -2.10 13.71
C PRO A 197 -14.54 -1.26 13.57
N VAL A 198 -15.27 -1.13 14.67
CA VAL A 198 -16.44 -0.25 14.72
C VAL A 198 -15.99 1.20 14.51
N ARG A 199 -16.62 1.90 13.59
CA ARG A 199 -16.27 3.29 13.28
C ARG A 199 -16.56 4.21 14.46
N GLY A 200 -15.59 5.08 14.75
CA GLY A 200 -15.69 6.02 15.87
C GLY A 200 -15.66 5.35 17.25
N ALA A 201 -15.28 4.07 17.35
CA ALA A 201 -15.29 3.33 18.61
C ALA A 201 -14.49 4.02 19.74
N MET A 202 -13.47 4.80 19.39
CA MET A 202 -12.63 5.54 20.34
C MET A 202 -13.00 7.03 20.47
N GLU A 203 -14.10 7.47 19.82
CA GLU A 203 -14.55 8.87 19.85
C GLU A 203 -15.87 9.06 20.60
N PHE A 204 -16.49 7.97 21.08
CA PHE A 204 -17.78 7.99 21.76
C PHE A 204 -17.71 8.61 23.16
N ASN A 205 -17.51 9.95 23.23
CA ASN A 205 -18.00 10.76 24.34
C ASN A 205 -18.98 11.87 23.89
N ASP A 206 -19.18 12.06 22.59
CA ASP A 206 -20.15 13.01 22.05
C ASP A 206 -20.98 12.36 20.94
N GLN A 207 -22.22 11.99 21.27
CA GLN A 207 -23.22 11.51 20.31
C GLN A 207 -23.62 12.64 19.35
N LYS A 208 -22.87 12.87 18.30
CA LYS A 208 -23.35 13.55 17.11
C LYS A 208 -23.41 12.53 15.97
N GLU A 209 -24.63 12.26 15.47
CA GLU A 209 -24.80 11.59 14.18
C GLU A 209 -24.03 12.39 13.12
N ILE A 210 -22.91 11.83 12.69
CA ILE A 210 -22.13 12.41 11.61
C ILE A 210 -22.85 12.06 10.32
N THR A 211 -23.67 12.97 9.81
CA THR A 211 -24.23 12.88 8.46
C THR A 211 -23.08 12.98 7.46
N LYS A 212 -22.89 11.92 6.69
CA LYS A 212 -21.80 11.84 5.69
C LYS A 212 -22.23 12.62 4.45
N PRO A 213 -21.56 13.73 4.08
CA PRO A 213 -21.92 14.50 2.91
C PRO A 213 -21.65 13.69 1.63
N PRO A 214 -22.38 13.94 0.52
CA PRO A 214 -22.11 13.35 -0.77
C PRO A 214 -20.72 13.78 -1.30
N PHE A 215 -20.15 12.99 -2.21
CA PHE A 215 -18.77 13.19 -2.70
C PHE A 215 -18.46 14.62 -3.17
N VAL A 216 -19.40 15.22 -3.92
CA VAL A 216 -19.22 16.58 -4.48
C VAL A 216 -19.16 17.65 -3.39
N GLU A 217 -19.87 17.47 -2.28
CA GLU A 217 -19.81 18.40 -1.14
C GLU A 217 -18.54 18.22 -0.33
N SER A 218 -18.01 16.99 -0.23
CA SER A 218 -16.74 16.72 0.45
C SER A 218 -15.52 17.36 -0.24
N LEU A 219 -15.65 17.75 -1.52
CA LEU A 219 -14.58 18.44 -2.27
C LEU A 219 -14.61 19.97 -2.11
N LYS A 220 -15.69 20.54 -1.48
CA LYS A 220 -15.87 21.99 -1.31
C LYS A 220 -15.44 22.50 0.06
N THR A 221 -15.15 21.62 0.99
CA THR A 221 -14.65 21.90 2.34
C THR A 221 -13.17 21.64 2.45
#